data_408046a79d38e5f631a40a978d80b5bc
#
_entry.id   408046a79d38e5f631a40a978d80b5bc
#
_cell.length_a   1.000
_cell.length_b   1.000
_cell.length_c   1.000
_cell.angle_alpha   90.00
_cell.angle_beta   90.00
_cell.angle_gamma   90.00
#
_symmetry.space_group_name_H-M   'P 1'
#
loop_
_entity.id
_entity.type
_entity.pdbx_description
1 polymer ?
#
loop_
_entity_poly.entity_id
_entity_poly.type
_entity_poly.pdbx_seq_one_letter_code
_entity_poly.pdbx_strand_id
1 'polypeptide(L)'
;MKRTFTAKKFALVGTAIAVPLIAAAQISLGGIDRAPQAKKQHVELLTDALQLTANKPQDIELRFRVEPGFHINSHTPKDELLIPTILKLDSGSLHIADEQYPPGQHFRLQVGSGEDLDVYQGEFRVMIRVEAPKGATTLTGTLRYQACDTAACFPARTLPVQIAVAAR
;
A
#
# COMPACT_ATOMS: atom_id res chain seq x y z
N MET A 1 19.36 79.79 -50.86
CA MET A 1 17.89 79.81 -50.85
C MET A 1 17.40 79.05 -49.65
N LYS A 2 16.96 79.77 -48.59
CA LYS A 2 16.45 79.21 -47.33
C LYS A 2 14.93 79.12 -47.40
N ARG A 3 14.31 77.93 -47.21
CA ARG A 3 12.88 77.77 -47.07
C ARG A 3 12.59 77.38 -45.62
N THR A 4 11.99 78.30 -44.90
CA THR A 4 11.46 78.12 -43.57
C THR A 4 10.12 77.45 -43.65
N PHE A 5 9.95 76.29 -42.95
CA PHE A 5 8.67 75.60 -42.77
C PHE A 5 8.11 75.87 -41.37
N THR A 6 6.96 76.51 -41.38
CA THR A 6 6.20 76.86 -40.16
C THR A 6 5.41 75.64 -39.66
N ALA A 7 5.70 75.22 -38.46
CA ALA A 7 4.96 74.13 -37.83
C ALA A 7 3.63 74.63 -37.18
N LYS A 8 2.53 74.08 -37.66
CA LYS A 8 1.21 74.29 -37.07
C LYS A 8 1.05 73.37 -35.88
N LYS A 9 0.82 73.91 -34.68
CA LYS A 9 0.47 73.17 -33.47
C LYS A 9 -0.98 72.71 -33.55
N PHE A 10 -1.20 71.42 -33.62
CA PHE A 10 -2.52 70.77 -33.38
C PHE A 10 -2.63 70.41 -31.89
N ALA A 11 -3.63 71.01 -31.21
CA ALA A 11 -3.97 70.66 -29.88
C ALA A 11 -4.89 69.40 -29.91
N LEU A 12 -4.40 68.26 -29.43
CA LEU A 12 -5.21 67.06 -29.19
C LEU A 12 -5.91 67.21 -27.85
N VAL A 13 -7.24 67.28 -27.88
CA VAL A 13 -8.11 67.16 -26.73
C VAL A 13 -8.18 65.67 -26.42
N GLY A 14 -7.50 65.24 -25.35
CA GLY A 14 -7.56 63.86 -24.86
C GLY A 14 -8.83 63.61 -24.03
N THR A 15 -9.78 62.90 -24.58
CA THR A 15 -10.92 62.38 -23.80
C THR A 15 -10.46 61.18 -23.00
N ALA A 16 -10.38 61.29 -21.68
CA ALA A 16 -10.06 60.22 -20.78
C ALA A 16 -11.26 59.29 -20.66
N ILE A 17 -11.17 58.11 -21.25
CA ILE A 17 -12.15 57.03 -21.07
C ILE A 17 -11.74 56.28 -19.78
N ALA A 18 -12.52 56.45 -18.71
CA ALA A 18 -12.39 55.67 -17.49
C ALA A 18 -12.90 54.25 -17.74
N VAL A 19 -11.99 53.29 -17.80
CA VAL A 19 -12.32 51.86 -17.84
C VAL A 19 -12.59 51.41 -16.42
N PRO A 20 -13.81 50.89 -16.12
CA PRO A 20 -14.05 50.31 -14.80
C PRO A 20 -13.24 49.01 -14.64
N LEU A 21 -12.40 48.97 -13.60
CA LEU A 21 -11.69 47.76 -13.18
C LEU A 21 -12.74 46.81 -12.61
N ILE A 22 -13.18 45.83 -13.41
CA ILE A 22 -13.97 44.71 -12.90
C ILE A 22 -12.99 43.79 -12.19
N ALA A 23 -12.98 43.85 -10.87
CA ALA A 23 -12.29 42.87 -10.05
C ALA A 23 -12.98 41.52 -10.20
N ALA A 24 -12.43 40.67 -11.05
CA ALA A 24 -12.84 39.26 -11.12
C ALA A 24 -12.41 38.59 -9.77
N ALA A 25 -13.39 38.41 -8.90
CA ALA A 25 -13.20 37.56 -7.73
C ALA A 25 -12.96 36.13 -8.22
N GLN A 26 -11.70 35.69 -8.22
CA GLN A 26 -11.37 34.29 -8.46
C GLN A 26 -11.81 33.51 -7.22
N ILE A 27 -13.00 32.88 -7.32
CA ILE A 27 -13.41 31.85 -6.40
C ILE A 27 -12.48 30.66 -6.66
N SER A 28 -11.38 30.59 -5.91
CA SER A 28 -10.54 29.39 -5.80
C SER A 28 -11.43 28.32 -5.14
N LEU A 29 -12.13 27.51 -5.94
CA LEU A 29 -12.63 26.23 -5.51
C LEU A 29 -11.39 25.38 -5.20
N GLY A 30 -10.91 25.50 -3.96
CA GLY A 30 -9.90 24.62 -3.41
C GLY A 30 -10.42 23.21 -3.46
N GLY A 31 -10.14 22.53 -4.57
CA GLY A 31 -10.22 21.08 -4.63
C GLY A 31 -9.30 20.56 -3.54
N ILE A 32 -9.88 20.04 -2.46
CA ILE A 32 -9.13 19.28 -1.49
C ILE A 32 -8.78 17.99 -2.22
N ASP A 33 -7.67 18.00 -2.97
CA ASP A 33 -6.98 16.79 -3.39
C ASP A 33 -6.47 16.10 -2.13
N ARG A 34 -7.42 15.46 -1.44
CA ARG A 34 -7.10 14.57 -0.34
C ARG A 34 -6.43 13.37 -1.00
N ALA A 35 -5.10 13.38 -1.03
CA ALA A 35 -4.33 12.21 -1.41
C ALA A 35 -4.96 11.00 -0.70
N PRO A 36 -5.18 9.86 -1.40
CA PRO A 36 -5.77 8.68 -0.78
C PRO A 36 -4.94 8.35 0.46
N GLN A 37 -5.51 8.55 1.64
CA GLN A 37 -4.82 8.17 2.88
C GLN A 37 -4.57 6.66 2.78
N ALA A 38 -3.30 6.27 2.77
CA ALA A 38 -2.93 4.86 2.81
C ALA A 38 -3.66 4.23 4.00
N LYS A 39 -4.51 3.25 3.71
CA LYS A 39 -5.31 2.59 4.75
C LYS A 39 -4.35 1.94 5.73
N LYS A 40 -4.50 2.24 7.03
CA LYS A 40 -3.63 1.72 8.09
C LYS A 40 -3.53 0.20 7.97
N GLN A 41 -2.31 -0.34 7.90
CA GLN A 41 -2.02 -1.76 7.93
C GLN A 41 -1.83 -2.18 9.39
N HIS A 42 -2.32 -3.38 9.72
CA HIS A 42 -2.14 -4.01 11.04
C HIS A 42 -1.19 -5.20 10.97
N VAL A 43 -0.60 -5.44 9.80
CA VAL A 43 0.42 -6.46 9.58
C VAL A 43 1.59 -5.83 8.85
N GLU A 44 2.79 -6.19 9.26
CA GLU A 44 4.07 -5.77 8.71
C GLU A 44 4.82 -6.98 8.15
N LEU A 45 5.50 -6.82 7.00
CA LEU A 45 6.44 -7.79 6.49
C LEU A 45 7.81 -7.52 7.12
N LEU A 46 8.42 -8.53 7.73
CA LEU A 46 9.72 -8.45 8.40
C LEU A 46 10.88 -8.97 7.56
N THR A 47 10.60 -9.68 6.47
CA THR A 47 11.64 -10.23 5.59
C THR A 47 12.05 -9.16 4.57
N ASP A 48 13.28 -8.66 4.66
CA ASP A 48 13.79 -7.58 3.80
C ASP A 48 14.44 -8.11 2.53
N ALA A 49 15.26 -9.16 2.64
CA ALA A 49 16.01 -9.72 1.52
C ALA A 49 16.29 -11.21 1.72
N LEU A 50 16.47 -11.92 0.61
CA LEU A 50 16.77 -13.34 0.57
C LEU A 50 18.07 -13.59 -0.19
N GLN A 51 18.92 -14.47 0.38
CA GLN A 51 20.11 -15.01 -0.28
C GLN A 51 19.86 -16.49 -0.58
N LEU A 52 19.86 -16.84 -1.86
CA LEU A 52 19.52 -18.18 -2.32
C LEU A 52 20.68 -18.84 -3.06
N THR A 53 20.69 -20.17 -3.07
CA THR A 53 21.53 -20.93 -4.00
C THR A 53 20.82 -21.02 -5.35
N ALA A 54 21.48 -20.57 -6.41
CA ALA A 54 20.90 -20.56 -7.73
C ALA A 54 20.54 -21.96 -8.23
N ASN A 55 19.39 -22.07 -8.91
CA ASN A 55 18.88 -23.28 -9.55
C ASN A 55 18.76 -24.48 -8.60
N LYS A 56 18.48 -24.20 -7.32
CA LYS A 56 18.21 -25.24 -6.33
C LYS A 56 16.95 -24.91 -5.56
N PRO A 57 16.00 -25.86 -5.45
CA PRO A 57 14.86 -25.72 -4.57
C PRO A 57 15.31 -25.63 -3.11
N GLN A 58 14.82 -24.64 -2.38
CA GLN A 58 15.11 -24.45 -0.96
C GLN A 58 13.93 -23.84 -0.24
N ASP A 59 13.82 -24.10 1.05
CA ASP A 59 12.77 -23.56 1.89
C ASP A 59 13.21 -22.22 2.47
N ILE A 60 12.33 -21.23 2.39
CA ILE A 60 12.53 -19.89 2.94
C ILE A 60 11.38 -19.53 3.87
N GLU A 61 11.66 -18.63 4.82
CA GLU A 61 10.65 -18.11 5.74
C GLU A 61 10.27 -16.69 5.34
N LEU A 62 8.99 -16.44 5.08
CA LEU A 62 8.44 -15.11 5.04
C LEU A 62 7.86 -14.78 6.42
N ARG A 63 8.45 -13.80 7.08
CA ARG A 63 8.12 -13.40 8.44
C ARG A 63 7.23 -12.17 8.42
N PHE A 64 6.16 -12.24 9.18
CA PHE A 64 5.18 -11.17 9.35
C PHE A 64 4.98 -10.88 10.83
N ARG A 65 4.58 -9.64 11.14
CA ARG A 65 4.20 -9.23 12.49
C ARG A 65 2.83 -8.59 12.47
N VAL A 66 1.95 -9.07 13.35
CA VAL A 66 0.67 -8.43 13.65
C VAL A 66 0.88 -7.35 14.69
N GLU A 67 0.29 -6.17 14.49
CA GLU A 67 0.34 -5.04 15.41
C GLU A 67 -0.15 -5.45 16.83
N PRO A 68 0.54 -5.05 17.91
CA PRO A 68 0.08 -5.33 19.28
C PRO A 68 -1.36 -4.88 19.52
N GLY A 69 -2.15 -5.71 20.20
CA GLY A 69 -3.58 -5.48 20.43
C GLY A 69 -4.51 -5.95 19.32
N PHE A 70 -3.93 -6.44 18.21
CA PHE A 70 -4.67 -7.03 17.10
C PHE A 70 -4.38 -8.52 16.97
N HIS A 71 -5.30 -9.20 16.32
CA HIS A 71 -5.12 -10.54 15.75
C HIS A 71 -5.65 -10.55 14.32
N ILE A 72 -5.20 -11.51 13.54
CA ILE A 72 -5.75 -11.80 12.21
C ILE A 72 -6.22 -13.24 12.18
N ASN A 73 -7.25 -13.54 11.39
CA ASN A 73 -7.68 -14.91 11.21
C ASN A 73 -6.53 -15.77 10.67
N SER A 74 -6.46 -17.02 11.07
CA SER A 74 -5.47 -17.96 10.52
C SER A 74 -5.71 -18.22 9.03
N HIS A 75 -4.86 -19.02 8.41
CA HIS A 75 -5.08 -19.50 7.04
C HIS A 75 -6.32 -20.43 6.94
N THR A 76 -6.62 -21.16 8.00
CA THR A 76 -7.75 -22.10 8.09
C THR A 76 -8.63 -21.76 9.30
N PRO A 77 -9.36 -20.63 9.28
CA PRO A 77 -10.27 -20.30 10.37
C PRO A 77 -11.39 -21.34 10.46
N LYS A 78 -11.90 -21.56 11.69
CA LYS A 78 -12.95 -22.56 11.93
C LYS A 78 -14.31 -22.17 11.35
N ASP A 79 -14.59 -20.88 11.28
CA ASP A 79 -15.86 -20.35 10.77
C ASP A 79 -15.66 -19.89 9.32
N GLU A 80 -16.53 -20.36 8.43
CA GLU A 80 -16.53 -20.02 7.00
C GLU A 80 -16.84 -18.54 6.70
N LEU A 81 -17.45 -17.83 7.66
CA LEU A 81 -17.71 -16.39 7.54
C LEU A 81 -16.48 -15.53 7.79
N LEU A 82 -15.45 -16.09 8.40
CA LEU A 82 -14.19 -15.40 8.67
C LEU A 82 -13.34 -15.36 7.42
N ILE A 83 -12.72 -14.21 7.18
CA ILE A 83 -11.83 -14.02 6.04
C ILE A 83 -10.45 -14.58 6.38
N PRO A 84 -9.99 -15.66 5.71
CA PRO A 84 -8.71 -16.27 6.00
C PRO A 84 -7.53 -15.38 5.60
N THR A 85 -6.38 -15.60 6.26
CA THR A 85 -5.09 -15.04 5.83
C THR A 85 -4.56 -15.83 4.66
N ILE A 86 -4.35 -15.16 3.52
CA ILE A 86 -3.91 -15.77 2.27
C ILE A 86 -2.72 -14.98 1.71
N LEU A 87 -1.60 -15.65 1.54
CA LEU A 87 -0.46 -15.16 0.79
C LEU A 87 -0.65 -15.55 -0.68
N LYS A 88 -0.48 -14.61 -1.58
CA LYS A 88 -0.43 -14.86 -3.03
C LYS A 88 0.88 -14.29 -3.55
N LEU A 89 1.71 -15.14 -4.10
CA LEU A 89 3.00 -14.76 -4.65
C LEU A 89 2.95 -14.81 -6.17
N ASP A 90 3.60 -13.84 -6.78
CA ASP A 90 3.79 -13.80 -8.22
C ASP A 90 5.08 -14.57 -8.54
N SER A 91 4.99 -15.62 -9.33
CA SER A 91 6.14 -16.46 -9.67
C SER A 91 7.22 -15.70 -10.42
N GLY A 92 6.86 -14.81 -11.34
CA GLY A 92 7.83 -14.03 -12.11
C GLY A 92 8.92 -14.92 -12.73
N SER A 93 10.17 -14.68 -12.34
CA SER A 93 11.32 -15.53 -12.71
C SER A 93 11.61 -16.64 -11.68
N LEU A 94 10.87 -16.69 -10.59
CA LEU A 94 11.02 -17.67 -9.51
C LEU A 94 10.07 -18.85 -9.75
N HIS A 95 10.51 -20.05 -9.44
CA HIS A 95 9.62 -21.19 -9.33
C HIS A 95 9.21 -21.33 -7.86
N ILE A 96 7.91 -21.14 -7.57
CA ILE A 96 7.33 -21.23 -6.24
C ILE A 96 6.50 -22.51 -6.19
N ALA A 97 6.87 -23.41 -5.31
CA ALA A 97 6.12 -24.61 -4.99
C ALA A 97 5.40 -24.40 -3.64
N ASP A 98 5.09 -25.31 -2.89
CA ASP A 98 4.41 -25.32 -1.61
C ASP A 98 4.46 -24.03 -0.75
N GLU A 99 3.32 -23.69 -0.16
CA GLU A 99 3.18 -22.70 0.90
C GLU A 99 2.68 -23.41 2.15
N GLN A 100 3.44 -23.30 3.25
CA GLN A 100 3.08 -23.91 4.52
C GLN A 100 2.84 -22.81 5.55
N TYR A 101 1.61 -22.75 6.04
CA TYR A 101 1.21 -21.82 7.08
C TYR A 101 1.39 -22.46 8.46
N PRO A 102 1.70 -21.68 9.49
CA PRO A 102 1.71 -22.18 10.86
C PRO A 102 0.27 -22.52 11.31
N PRO A 103 0.12 -23.40 12.30
CA PRO A 103 -1.19 -23.60 12.93
C PRO A 103 -1.67 -22.29 13.56
N GLY A 104 -2.96 -22.03 13.53
CA GLY A 104 -3.57 -20.93 14.23
C GLY A 104 -3.41 -21.07 15.74
N GLN A 105 -3.30 -19.96 16.44
CA GLN A 105 -3.33 -19.91 17.90
C GLN A 105 -4.78 -19.80 18.37
N HIS A 106 -5.11 -20.50 19.44
CA HIS A 106 -6.42 -20.37 20.08
C HIS A 106 -6.60 -18.96 20.65
N PHE A 107 -7.66 -18.29 20.25
CA PHE A 107 -8.08 -17.01 20.77
C PHE A 107 -9.55 -17.04 21.14
N ARG A 108 -9.88 -16.68 22.38
CA ARG A 108 -11.26 -16.62 22.83
C ARG A 108 -11.74 -15.18 22.92
N LEU A 109 -12.79 -14.86 22.18
CA LEU A 109 -13.45 -13.57 22.31
C LEU A 109 -14.04 -13.45 23.71
N GLN A 110 -13.80 -12.31 24.36
CA GLN A 110 -14.30 -12.00 25.71
C GLN A 110 -15.71 -11.39 25.69
N VAL A 111 -16.26 -11.16 24.50
CA VAL A 111 -17.58 -10.56 24.26
C VAL A 111 -18.46 -11.51 23.46
N GLY A 112 -19.76 -11.44 23.63
CA GLY A 112 -20.69 -12.32 22.91
C GLY A 112 -20.74 -13.74 23.47
N SER A 113 -20.85 -14.73 22.60
CA SER A 113 -20.94 -16.16 22.94
C SER A 113 -19.60 -16.78 23.37
N GLY A 114 -18.51 -16.02 23.38
CA GLY A 114 -17.18 -16.51 23.70
C GLY A 114 -16.63 -17.50 22.66
N GLU A 115 -16.75 -17.16 21.38
CA GLU A 115 -16.29 -18.00 20.28
C GLU A 115 -14.78 -18.26 20.33
N ASP A 116 -14.41 -19.50 20.06
CA ASP A 116 -13.01 -19.91 19.92
C ASP A 116 -12.57 -19.71 18.48
N LEU A 117 -11.61 -18.81 18.27
CA LEU A 117 -11.03 -18.50 16.99
C LEU A 117 -9.65 -19.11 16.83
N ASP A 118 -9.28 -19.43 15.60
CA ASP A 118 -7.90 -19.74 15.21
C ASP A 118 -7.30 -18.50 14.53
N VAL A 119 -6.28 -17.91 15.15
CA VAL A 119 -5.74 -16.61 14.74
C VAL A 119 -4.21 -16.61 14.70
N TYR A 120 -3.63 -15.60 14.07
CA TYR A 120 -2.23 -15.22 14.23
C TYR A 120 -2.13 -13.93 15.05
N GLN A 121 -1.22 -13.93 16.02
CA GLN A 121 -0.86 -12.79 16.85
C GLN A 121 0.66 -12.67 16.92
N GLY A 122 1.17 -11.44 17.12
CA GLY A 122 2.61 -11.22 17.17
C GLY A 122 3.29 -11.63 15.86
N GLU A 123 4.41 -12.34 15.95
CA GLU A 123 5.13 -12.81 14.77
C GLU A 123 4.63 -14.18 14.31
N PHE A 124 4.44 -14.32 13.01
CA PHE A 124 4.16 -15.62 12.36
C PHE A 124 4.98 -15.74 11.08
N ARG A 125 5.12 -16.98 10.59
CA ARG A 125 5.97 -17.31 9.44
C ARG A 125 5.19 -18.17 8.46
N VAL A 126 5.34 -17.86 7.18
CA VAL A 126 4.89 -18.73 6.10
C VAL A 126 6.14 -19.32 5.46
N MET A 127 6.24 -20.64 5.47
CA MET A 127 7.32 -21.37 4.79
C MET A 127 6.97 -21.51 3.32
N ILE A 128 7.94 -21.27 2.44
CA ILE A 128 7.76 -21.36 1.00
C ILE A 128 8.93 -22.13 0.43
N ARG A 129 8.62 -23.07 -0.48
CA ARG A 129 9.64 -23.73 -1.29
C ARG A 129 9.84 -22.96 -2.58
N VAL A 130 11.06 -22.45 -2.78
CA VAL A 130 11.38 -21.58 -3.92
C VAL A 130 12.66 -22.05 -4.62
N GLU A 131 12.68 -21.90 -5.94
CA GLU A 131 13.88 -22.02 -6.77
C GLU A 131 14.05 -20.73 -7.57
N ALA A 132 15.28 -20.18 -7.55
CA ALA A 132 15.62 -18.94 -8.24
C ALA A 132 16.71 -19.18 -9.29
N PRO A 133 16.60 -18.59 -10.49
CA PRO A 133 17.71 -18.57 -11.43
C PRO A 133 18.86 -17.73 -10.88
N LYS A 134 20.06 -17.95 -11.34
CA LYS A 134 21.23 -17.14 -10.96
C LYS A 134 21.01 -15.66 -11.28
N GLY A 135 21.30 -14.81 -10.33
CA GLY A 135 21.19 -13.36 -10.48
C GLY A 135 20.39 -12.69 -9.38
N ALA A 136 19.97 -11.46 -9.63
CA ALA A 136 19.11 -10.68 -8.74
C ALA A 136 17.71 -10.58 -9.33
N THR A 137 16.71 -10.74 -8.50
CA THR A 137 15.29 -10.59 -8.84
C THR A 137 14.51 -10.07 -7.63
N THR A 138 13.20 -9.95 -7.76
CA THR A 138 12.32 -9.55 -6.67
C THR A 138 11.20 -10.58 -6.56
N LEU A 139 10.98 -11.08 -5.35
CA LEU A 139 9.77 -11.84 -5.01
C LEU A 139 8.68 -10.84 -4.71
N THR A 140 7.61 -10.86 -5.50
CA THR A 140 6.45 -9.99 -5.33
C THR A 140 5.20 -10.79 -4.99
N GLY A 141 4.22 -10.11 -4.40
CA GLY A 141 2.96 -10.73 -4.07
C GLY A 141 2.13 -9.89 -3.12
N THR A 142 1.18 -10.53 -2.47
CA THR A 142 0.27 -9.89 -1.51
C THR A 142 -0.12 -10.84 -0.40
N LEU A 143 -0.23 -10.31 0.82
CA LEU A 143 -0.88 -10.99 1.94
C LEU A 143 -2.26 -10.35 2.16
N ARG A 144 -3.34 -11.10 1.89
CA ARG A 144 -4.70 -10.70 2.22
C ARG A 144 -5.03 -11.20 3.62
N TYR A 145 -5.58 -10.34 4.47
CA TYR A 145 -5.94 -10.66 5.85
C TYR A 145 -7.10 -9.80 6.34
N GLN A 146 -7.72 -10.23 7.44
CA GLN A 146 -8.67 -9.42 8.20
C GLN A 146 -8.14 -9.28 9.63
N ALA A 147 -7.91 -8.03 10.06
CA ALA A 147 -7.51 -7.74 11.43
C ALA A 147 -8.73 -7.48 12.30
N CYS A 148 -8.66 -7.96 13.53
CA CYS A 148 -9.64 -7.73 14.58
C CYS A 148 -8.92 -7.26 15.85
N ASP A 149 -9.56 -6.41 16.63
CA ASP A 149 -9.20 -6.13 18.01
C ASP A 149 -10.14 -6.87 18.98
N THR A 150 -10.19 -6.46 20.23
CA THR A 150 -11.07 -7.09 21.23
C THR A 150 -12.55 -6.72 21.07
N ALA A 151 -12.88 -5.73 20.24
CA ALA A 151 -14.23 -5.18 20.09
C ALA A 151 -14.83 -5.43 18.69
N ALA A 152 -14.01 -5.43 17.64
CA ALA A 152 -14.50 -5.50 16.26
C ALA A 152 -13.46 -6.04 15.28
N CYS A 153 -13.97 -6.60 14.18
CA CYS A 153 -13.17 -6.92 13.00
C CYS A 153 -13.25 -5.79 11.97
N PHE A 154 -12.11 -5.43 11.41
CA PHE A 154 -11.97 -4.39 10.40
C PHE A 154 -12.18 -4.98 9.00
N PRO A 155 -12.47 -4.15 8.00
CA PRO A 155 -12.53 -4.62 6.62
C PRO A 155 -11.19 -5.27 6.20
N ALA A 156 -11.27 -6.33 5.40
CA ALA A 156 -10.09 -7.02 4.88
C ALA A 156 -9.09 -6.05 4.23
N ARG A 157 -7.82 -6.33 4.42
CA ARG A 157 -6.67 -5.57 3.89
C ARG A 157 -5.81 -6.46 3.02
N THR A 158 -5.02 -5.80 2.20
CA THR A 158 -3.99 -6.45 1.40
C THR A 158 -2.67 -5.74 1.66
N LEU A 159 -1.70 -6.48 2.21
CA LEU A 159 -0.33 -6.02 2.40
C LEU A 159 0.49 -6.39 1.17
N PRO A 160 1.13 -5.45 0.48
CA PRO A 160 2.09 -5.77 -0.58
C PRO A 160 3.29 -6.53 -0.01
N VAL A 161 3.72 -7.57 -0.70
CA VAL A 161 4.96 -8.32 -0.43
C VAL A 161 5.94 -7.99 -1.53
N GLN A 162 7.11 -7.46 -1.15
CA GLN A 162 8.17 -7.14 -2.08
C GLN A 162 9.52 -7.38 -1.41
N ILE A 163 10.26 -8.38 -1.87
CA ILE A 163 11.48 -8.86 -1.23
C ILE A 163 12.57 -9.00 -2.28
N ALA A 164 13.71 -8.35 -2.05
CA ALA A 164 14.87 -8.51 -2.90
C ALA A 164 15.45 -9.94 -2.78
N VAL A 165 15.74 -10.57 -3.91
CA VAL A 165 16.31 -11.92 -3.97
C VAL A 165 17.61 -11.87 -4.73
N ALA A 166 18.68 -12.41 -4.11
CA ALA A 166 19.97 -12.61 -4.77
C ALA A 166 20.31 -14.12 -4.76
N ALA A 167 20.40 -14.73 -5.93
CA ALA A 167 20.76 -16.13 -6.10
C ALA A 167 22.17 -16.29 -6.71
N ARG A 168 23.05 -17.05 -6.06
CA ARG A 168 24.45 -17.26 -6.44
C ARG A 168 24.77 -18.74 -6.63
#